data_d1c04588e27a654698393263739c9c7a
#
_entry.id   d1c04588e27a654698393263739c9c7a
#
_cell.length_a   1.000
_cell.length_b   1.000
_cell.length_c   1.000
_cell.angle_alpha   90.00
_cell.angle_beta   90.00
_cell.angle_gamma   90.00
#
_symmetry.space_group_name_H-M   'P 1'
#
loop_
_entity.id
_entity.type
_entity.pdbx_description
1 polymer ?
#
loop_
_entity_poly.entity_id
_entity_poly.type
_entity_poly.pdbx_seq_one_letter_code
_entity_poly.pdbx_strand_id
1 'polypeptide(L)'
;SAITNGNILIENAVPEHLRPIISKLQEMGVVIKEEKGGIRVIGPEKLQSTDIKTLSHPGFPTDMQSQMMALMLFAEGTSVITETVFENRFMHVEEFRRMNAQMKIEGRSVIIEGPSDLQGAEVAATDLRAAAALILAGLKAENYTRVTELKHLDRGYVDFAGKLAALGADIERVDEHGDIVEVFVQVDDEETSELTSKLS
;
A
#
# COMPACT_ATOMS: atom_id res chain seq x y z
N SER A 1 3.39 -3.46 -5.79
CA SER A 1 4.60 -4.10 -6.37
C SER A 1 5.48 -4.75 -5.29
N ALA A 2 5.97 -3.99 -4.29
CA ALA A 2 6.89 -4.55 -3.28
C ALA A 2 6.30 -5.74 -2.48
N ILE A 3 5.05 -5.66 -2.06
CA ILE A 3 4.34 -6.73 -1.32
C ILE A 3 4.10 -7.97 -2.19
N THR A 4 3.79 -7.77 -3.47
CA THR A 4 3.32 -8.81 -4.39
C THR A 4 4.39 -9.31 -5.36
N ASN A 5 5.66 -9.01 -5.11
CA ASN A 5 6.79 -9.37 -5.98
C ASN A 5 6.61 -8.89 -7.44
N GLY A 6 5.87 -7.79 -7.62
CA GLY A 6 5.53 -7.24 -8.93
C GLY A 6 6.64 -6.37 -9.52
N ASN A 7 6.46 -5.99 -10.78
CA ASN A 7 7.33 -5.07 -11.51
C ASN A 7 6.46 -4.06 -12.25
N ILE A 8 6.46 -2.81 -11.79
CA ILE A 8 5.64 -1.73 -12.36
C ILE A 8 6.49 -0.50 -12.66
N LEU A 9 6.13 0.23 -13.71
CA LEU A 9 6.61 1.58 -13.98
C LEU A 9 5.56 2.57 -13.49
N ILE A 10 5.97 3.50 -12.64
CA ILE A 10 5.14 4.60 -12.18
C ILE A 10 5.52 5.81 -13.00
N GLU A 11 4.70 6.12 -14.00
CA GLU A 11 4.92 7.23 -14.91
C GLU A 11 4.75 8.58 -14.21
N ASN A 12 5.48 9.59 -14.67
CA ASN A 12 5.46 10.95 -14.15
C ASN A 12 5.78 11.09 -12.65
N ALA A 13 6.30 10.03 -12.02
CA ALA A 13 6.79 10.12 -10.65
C ALA A 13 8.09 10.93 -10.59
N VAL A 14 8.19 11.81 -9.58
CA VAL A 14 9.34 12.68 -9.34
C VAL A 14 10.17 12.09 -8.20
N PRO A 15 11.34 11.46 -8.48
CA PRO A 15 12.15 10.77 -7.46
C PRO A 15 12.53 11.66 -6.27
N GLU A 16 12.82 12.94 -6.53
CA GLU A 16 13.23 13.91 -5.52
C GLU A 16 12.19 14.09 -4.42
N HIS A 17 10.90 13.99 -4.76
CA HIS A 17 9.80 14.11 -3.80
C HIS A 17 9.64 12.86 -2.93
N LEU A 18 10.21 11.73 -3.34
CA LEU A 18 10.01 10.41 -2.74
C LEU A 18 11.28 9.85 -2.08
N ARG A 19 12.38 10.62 -2.01
CA ARG A 19 13.67 10.15 -1.51
C ARG A 19 13.63 9.39 -0.19
N PRO A 20 12.93 9.85 0.88
CA PRO A 20 12.88 9.10 2.14
C PRO A 20 12.17 7.75 2.01
N ILE A 21 11.13 7.70 1.16
CA ILE A 21 10.37 6.46 0.89
C ILE A 21 11.22 5.51 0.06
N ILE A 22 11.83 6.00 -1.01
CA ILE A 22 12.72 5.24 -1.90
C ILE A 22 13.86 4.62 -1.09
N SER A 23 14.52 5.39 -0.22
CA SER A 23 15.62 4.91 0.63
C SER A 23 15.17 3.74 1.51
N LYS A 24 14.01 3.84 2.17
CA LYS A 24 13.49 2.78 3.03
C LYS A 24 13.05 1.54 2.26
N LEU A 25 12.44 1.71 1.10
CA LEU A 25 12.11 0.59 0.22
C LEU A 25 13.37 -0.14 -0.27
N GLN A 26 14.44 0.60 -0.61
CA GLN A 26 15.72 0.01 -1.00
C GLN A 26 16.39 -0.74 0.16
N GLU A 27 16.34 -0.21 1.39
CA GLU A 27 16.80 -0.93 2.60
C GLU A 27 16.06 -2.27 2.77
N MET A 28 14.77 -2.32 2.40
CA MET A 28 13.97 -3.55 2.42
C MET A 28 14.23 -4.49 1.23
N GLY A 29 15.16 -4.14 0.33
CA GLY A 29 15.52 -4.96 -0.82
C GLY A 29 14.70 -4.68 -2.08
N VAL A 30 13.81 -3.70 -2.08
CA VAL A 30 13.06 -3.30 -3.27
C VAL A 30 14.00 -2.64 -4.28
N VAL A 31 13.96 -3.10 -5.51
CA VAL A 31 14.76 -2.49 -6.59
C VAL A 31 13.99 -1.31 -7.17
N ILE A 32 14.59 -0.12 -7.06
CA ILE A 32 14.00 1.11 -7.59
C ILE A 32 14.98 1.71 -8.59
N LYS A 33 14.49 1.93 -9.82
CA LYS A 33 15.27 2.51 -10.92
C LYS A 33 14.57 3.74 -11.46
N GLU A 34 15.31 4.82 -11.58
CA GLU A 34 14.87 5.99 -12.34
C GLU A 34 14.96 5.67 -13.83
N GLU A 35 13.86 5.80 -14.55
CA GLU A 35 13.76 5.60 -15.98
C GLU A 35 13.24 6.86 -16.66
N LYS A 36 13.41 6.94 -18.00
CA LYS A 36 12.85 8.05 -18.75
C LYS A 36 11.33 8.09 -18.58
N GLY A 37 10.85 9.13 -17.90
CA GLY A 37 9.42 9.36 -17.67
C GLY A 37 8.87 8.81 -16.35
N GLY A 38 9.68 8.26 -15.43
CA GLY A 38 9.16 7.79 -14.17
C GLY A 38 10.10 6.95 -13.31
N ILE A 39 9.52 6.14 -12.45
CA ILE A 39 10.23 5.26 -11.52
C ILE A 39 9.76 3.83 -11.71
N ARG A 40 10.67 2.91 -12.00
CA ARG A 40 10.39 1.47 -12.00
C ARG A 40 10.60 0.90 -10.60
N VAL A 41 9.60 0.16 -10.13
CA VAL A 41 9.62 -0.51 -8.82
C VAL A 41 9.51 -2.01 -9.03
N ILE A 42 10.49 -2.77 -8.54
CA ILE A 42 10.54 -4.23 -8.62
C ILE A 42 10.59 -4.79 -7.21
N GLY A 43 9.56 -5.56 -6.84
CA GLY A 43 9.50 -6.23 -5.55
C GLY A 43 10.52 -7.36 -5.46
N PRO A 44 11.23 -7.51 -4.33
CA PRO A 44 12.15 -8.62 -4.10
C PRO A 44 11.38 -9.91 -3.80
N GLU A 45 12.04 -11.04 -3.93
CA GLU A 45 11.50 -12.33 -3.48
C GLU A 45 11.28 -12.36 -1.97
N LYS A 46 12.19 -11.74 -1.21
CA LYS A 46 12.15 -11.60 0.24
C LYS A 46 12.43 -10.17 0.65
N LEU A 47 11.53 -9.62 1.44
CA LEU A 47 11.70 -8.31 2.05
C LEU A 47 12.57 -8.40 3.30
N GLN A 48 13.40 -7.39 3.53
CA GLN A 48 14.21 -7.25 4.74
C GLN A 48 13.56 -6.26 5.70
N SER A 49 13.73 -6.49 7.00
CA SER A 49 13.27 -5.54 8.02
C SER A 49 14.01 -4.20 7.93
N THR A 50 13.36 -3.13 8.32
CA THR A 50 13.94 -1.79 8.44
C THR A 50 13.25 -1.02 9.55
N ASP A 51 13.94 -0.02 10.11
CA ASP A 51 13.35 0.89 11.08
C ASP A 51 12.99 2.22 10.42
N ILE A 52 11.83 2.77 10.80
CA ILE A 52 11.34 4.05 10.32
C ILE A 52 11.01 4.97 11.48
N LYS A 53 11.41 6.22 11.36
CA LYS A 53 10.96 7.31 12.21
C LYS A 53 10.30 8.36 11.34
N THR A 54 9.02 8.65 11.59
CA THR A 54 8.33 9.73 10.89
C THR A 54 8.88 11.08 11.35
N LEU A 55 9.07 11.98 10.41
CA LEU A 55 9.60 13.31 10.63
C LEU A 55 8.94 14.29 9.66
N SER A 56 8.90 15.57 10.04
CA SER A 56 8.53 16.63 9.10
C SER A 56 9.48 16.64 7.90
N HIS A 57 8.97 17.11 6.75
CA HIS A 57 9.79 17.24 5.53
C HIS A 57 11.15 17.93 5.83
N PRO A 58 12.28 17.38 5.32
CA PRO A 58 12.43 16.31 4.33
C PRO A 58 12.56 14.89 4.90
N GLY A 59 12.10 14.62 6.11
CA GLY A 59 12.13 13.29 6.72
C GLY A 59 11.08 12.34 6.15
N PHE A 60 10.97 11.15 6.75
CA PHE A 60 9.98 10.15 6.34
C PHE A 60 8.55 10.62 6.65
N PRO A 61 7.65 10.71 5.65
CA PRO A 61 6.33 11.29 5.86
C PRO A 61 5.42 10.36 6.66
N THR A 62 4.72 10.93 7.66
CA THR A 62 3.72 10.21 8.45
C THR A 62 2.57 9.64 7.59
N ASP A 63 2.32 10.21 6.42
CA ASP A 63 1.28 9.75 5.49
C ASP A 63 1.60 8.40 4.83
N MET A 64 2.84 7.96 4.90
CA MET A 64 3.28 6.64 4.41
C MET A 64 3.51 5.61 5.53
N GLN A 65 3.26 5.99 6.78
CA GLN A 65 3.51 5.14 7.95
C GLN A 65 2.72 3.83 7.90
N SER A 66 1.39 3.89 7.70
CA SER A 66 0.52 2.71 7.69
C SER A 66 0.84 1.76 6.53
N GLN A 67 1.12 2.29 5.34
CA GLN A 67 1.46 1.49 4.16
C GLN A 67 2.80 0.78 4.33
N MET A 68 3.78 1.46 4.97
CA MET A 68 5.05 0.81 5.29
C MET A 68 4.91 -0.25 6.37
N MET A 69 4.00 -0.08 7.35
CA MET A 69 3.67 -1.15 8.29
C MET A 69 3.15 -2.39 7.57
N ALA A 70 2.23 -2.21 6.61
CA ALA A 70 1.73 -3.33 5.80
C ALA A 70 2.86 -4.08 5.07
N LEU A 71 3.84 -3.35 4.55
CA LEU A 71 5.01 -3.96 3.89
C LEU A 71 5.91 -4.71 4.89
N MET A 72 6.14 -4.12 6.07
CA MET A 72 6.98 -4.71 7.12
C MET A 72 6.42 -6.02 7.67
N LEU A 73 5.11 -6.25 7.61
CA LEU A 73 4.50 -7.52 8.01
C LEU A 73 5.03 -8.72 7.21
N PHE A 74 5.55 -8.49 6.01
CA PHE A 74 6.10 -9.52 5.13
C PHE A 74 7.64 -9.53 5.08
N ALA A 75 8.29 -8.67 5.87
CA ALA A 75 9.74 -8.57 5.92
C ALA A 75 10.34 -9.61 6.88
N GLU A 76 11.51 -10.16 6.53
CA GLU A 76 12.24 -11.04 7.43
C GLU A 76 12.89 -10.24 8.57
N GLY A 77 12.57 -10.61 9.81
CA GLY A 77 13.11 -10.00 11.02
C GLY A 77 12.18 -9.00 11.70
N THR A 78 12.73 -8.20 12.59
CA THR A 78 11.98 -7.21 13.39
C THR A 78 12.15 -5.83 12.79
N SER A 79 11.04 -5.13 12.59
CA SER A 79 11.00 -3.74 12.17
C SER A 79 10.40 -2.85 13.26
N VAL A 80 10.83 -1.61 13.36
CA VAL A 80 10.27 -0.64 14.32
C VAL A 80 9.83 0.62 13.57
N ILE A 81 8.59 1.02 13.78
CA ILE A 81 8.10 2.34 13.34
C ILE A 81 7.88 3.24 14.54
N THR A 82 8.53 4.39 14.56
CA THR A 82 8.34 5.43 15.56
C THR A 82 7.62 6.62 14.94
N GLU A 83 6.43 6.96 15.48
CA GLU A 83 5.63 8.11 15.06
C GLU A 83 5.98 9.33 15.90
N THR A 84 6.49 10.38 15.27
CA THR A 84 6.88 11.61 15.98
C THR A 84 6.05 12.84 15.63
N VAL A 85 5.24 12.75 14.56
CA VAL A 85 4.41 13.87 14.08
C VAL A 85 3.07 13.90 14.78
N PHE A 86 2.41 12.74 14.92
CA PHE A 86 1.11 12.61 15.59
C PHE A 86 1.19 11.75 16.84
N GLU A 87 0.31 12.02 17.81
CA GLU A 87 0.35 11.30 19.10
C GLU A 87 -0.35 9.94 19.07
N ASN A 88 -1.45 9.78 18.34
CA ASN A 88 -2.29 8.59 18.35
C ASN A 88 -2.59 8.10 16.92
N ARG A 89 -1.58 7.57 16.23
CA ARG A 89 -1.74 7.15 14.83
C ARG A 89 -1.57 5.64 14.61
N PHE A 90 -1.95 4.83 15.60
CA PHE A 90 -1.79 3.38 15.56
C PHE A 90 -3.11 2.60 15.67
N MET A 91 -4.26 3.23 15.46
CA MET A 91 -5.57 2.55 15.57
C MET A 91 -5.70 1.37 14.61
N HIS A 92 -5.05 1.45 13.43
CA HIS A 92 -5.04 0.39 12.43
C HIS A 92 -4.21 -0.85 12.84
N VAL A 93 -3.38 -0.76 13.88
CA VAL A 93 -2.60 -1.91 14.37
C VAL A 93 -3.51 -3.03 14.87
N GLU A 94 -4.62 -2.70 15.53
CA GLU A 94 -5.58 -3.71 15.98
C GLU A 94 -6.25 -4.43 14.80
N GLU A 95 -6.47 -3.73 13.69
CA GLU A 95 -7.01 -4.34 12.48
C GLU A 95 -5.99 -5.28 11.81
N PHE A 96 -4.71 -4.93 11.79
CA PHE A 96 -3.66 -5.87 11.37
C PHE A 96 -3.55 -7.08 12.29
N ARG A 97 -3.71 -6.91 13.60
CA ARG A 97 -3.74 -8.04 14.56
C ARG A 97 -4.90 -9.00 14.30
N ARG A 98 -6.06 -8.49 13.85
CA ARG A 98 -7.18 -9.34 13.41
C ARG A 98 -6.80 -10.24 12.22
N MET A 99 -5.87 -9.78 11.40
CA MET A 99 -5.28 -10.52 10.29
C MET A 99 -4.11 -11.43 10.74
N ASN A 100 -3.93 -11.68 12.03
CA ASN A 100 -2.84 -12.48 12.61
C ASN A 100 -1.44 -11.79 12.55
N ALA A 101 -1.36 -10.48 12.41
CA ALA A 101 -0.10 -9.77 12.45
C ALA A 101 0.54 -9.77 13.84
N GLN A 102 1.85 -10.02 13.88
CA GLN A 102 2.64 -9.98 15.12
C GLN A 102 3.18 -8.57 15.34
N MET A 103 2.44 -7.76 16.10
CA MET A 103 2.73 -6.35 16.33
C MET A 103 2.55 -5.98 17.79
N LYS A 104 3.41 -5.08 18.31
CA LYS A 104 3.32 -4.55 19.66
C LYS A 104 3.49 -3.04 19.66
N ILE A 105 2.55 -2.33 20.29
CA ILE A 105 2.66 -0.88 20.50
C ILE A 105 3.43 -0.62 21.79
N GLU A 106 4.49 0.17 21.72
CA GLU A 106 5.27 0.65 22.86
C GLU A 106 5.45 2.17 22.78
N GLY A 107 4.61 2.90 23.52
CA GLY A 107 4.63 4.35 23.51
C GLY A 107 4.33 4.91 22.12
N ARG A 108 5.30 5.58 21.51
CA ARG A 108 5.21 6.15 20.17
C ARG A 108 5.77 5.23 19.08
N SER A 109 6.01 3.97 19.39
CA SER A 109 6.59 3.01 18.46
C SER A 109 5.72 1.78 18.33
N VAL A 110 5.78 1.15 17.16
CA VAL A 110 5.23 -0.18 16.91
C VAL A 110 6.38 -1.09 16.52
N ILE A 111 6.51 -2.19 17.23
CA ILE A 111 7.42 -3.29 16.92
C ILE A 111 6.64 -4.29 16.07
N ILE A 112 7.20 -4.68 14.95
CA ILE A 112 6.59 -5.57 13.95
C ILE A 112 7.52 -6.75 13.75
N GLU A 113 7.03 -7.96 14.02
CA GLU A 113 7.79 -9.19 13.79
C GLU A 113 7.30 -9.86 12.51
N GLY A 114 8.19 -10.03 11.57
CA GLY A 114 7.86 -10.64 10.27
C GLY A 114 8.85 -11.74 9.86
N PRO A 115 8.50 -12.51 8.83
CA PRO A 115 7.25 -12.42 8.09
C PRO A 115 6.07 -12.98 8.90
N SER A 116 4.93 -12.27 8.85
CA SER A 116 3.68 -12.72 9.47
C SER A 116 2.89 -13.59 8.51
N ASP A 117 2.32 -14.70 9.00
CA ASP A 117 1.35 -15.51 8.26
C ASP A 117 -0.02 -14.83 8.34
N LEU A 118 -0.20 -13.77 7.54
CA LEU A 118 -1.44 -13.02 7.54
C LEU A 118 -2.60 -13.85 7.02
N GLN A 119 -3.69 -13.82 7.77
CA GLN A 119 -4.95 -14.46 7.42
C GLN A 119 -5.98 -13.42 7.01
N GLY A 120 -6.76 -13.74 6.00
CA GLY A 120 -7.88 -12.91 5.60
C GLY A 120 -8.87 -12.76 6.74
N ALA A 121 -9.37 -11.54 6.92
CA ALA A 121 -10.31 -11.16 7.97
C ALA A 121 -11.24 -10.04 7.51
N GLU A 122 -12.33 -9.83 8.25
CA GLU A 122 -13.09 -8.59 8.13
C GLU A 122 -12.45 -7.54 9.04
N VAL A 123 -12.00 -6.44 8.41
CA VAL A 123 -11.27 -5.33 9.05
C VAL A 123 -11.91 -4.00 8.68
N ALA A 124 -11.84 -3.03 9.59
CA ALA A 124 -12.44 -1.72 9.42
C ALA A 124 -11.37 -0.64 9.20
N ALA A 125 -11.50 0.14 8.14
CA ALA A 125 -10.61 1.27 7.90
C ALA A 125 -10.86 2.38 8.91
N THR A 126 -9.86 2.72 9.70
CA THR A 126 -9.93 3.80 10.71
C THR A 126 -9.72 5.18 10.11
N ASP A 127 -9.02 5.26 9.00
CA ASP A 127 -8.75 6.47 8.21
C ASP A 127 -8.34 6.11 6.78
N LEU A 128 -8.10 7.15 5.95
CA LEU A 128 -7.70 7.03 4.54
C LEU A 128 -6.45 6.16 4.34
N ARG A 129 -5.43 6.32 5.18
CA ARG A 129 -4.14 5.65 5.04
C ARG A 129 -4.19 4.22 5.55
N ALA A 130 -4.94 4.02 6.63
CA ALA A 130 -5.26 2.70 7.16
C ALA A 130 -6.02 1.86 6.13
N ALA A 131 -7.02 2.46 5.45
CA ALA A 131 -7.76 1.78 4.38
C ALA A 131 -6.82 1.24 3.30
N ALA A 132 -5.96 2.09 2.75
CA ALA A 132 -4.99 1.69 1.74
C ALA A 132 -4.04 0.60 2.27
N ALA A 133 -3.55 0.73 3.49
CA ALA A 133 -2.62 -0.22 4.10
C ALA A 133 -3.25 -1.61 4.33
N LEU A 134 -4.50 -1.66 4.81
CA LEU A 134 -5.25 -2.91 5.02
C LEU A 134 -5.54 -3.61 3.68
N ILE A 135 -5.91 -2.86 2.64
CA ILE A 135 -6.09 -3.41 1.30
C ILE A 135 -4.77 -4.00 0.78
N LEU A 136 -3.65 -3.27 0.89
CA LEU A 136 -2.34 -3.76 0.48
C LEU A 136 -1.92 -5.04 1.22
N ALA A 137 -2.18 -5.13 2.52
CA ALA A 137 -1.92 -6.35 3.30
C ALA A 137 -2.83 -7.50 2.85
N GLY A 138 -4.09 -7.21 2.57
CA GLY A 138 -5.07 -8.19 2.07
C GLY A 138 -4.69 -8.82 0.72
N LEU A 139 -3.97 -8.08 -0.15
CA LEU A 139 -3.51 -8.61 -1.44
C LEU A 139 -2.53 -9.78 -1.31
N LYS A 140 -1.92 -9.99 -0.15
CA LYS A 140 -0.97 -11.07 0.10
C LYS A 140 -1.35 -11.97 1.28
N ALA A 141 -2.37 -11.61 2.04
CA ALA A 141 -2.92 -12.46 3.10
C ALA A 141 -3.53 -13.74 2.51
N GLU A 142 -3.46 -14.84 3.25
CA GLU A 142 -4.18 -16.07 2.89
C GLU A 142 -5.68 -15.87 3.07
N ASN A 143 -6.47 -16.54 2.24
CA ASN A 143 -7.92 -16.44 2.24
C ASN A 143 -8.43 -15.04 1.84
N TYR A 144 -9.68 -14.74 2.18
CA TYR A 144 -10.40 -13.54 1.79
C TYR A 144 -10.31 -12.46 2.87
N THR A 145 -9.92 -11.25 2.48
CA THR A 145 -9.93 -10.05 3.34
C THR A 145 -11.04 -9.11 2.91
N ARG A 146 -11.92 -8.75 3.83
CA ARG A 146 -12.96 -7.75 3.62
C ARG A 146 -12.60 -6.45 4.37
N VAL A 147 -12.39 -5.38 3.62
CA VAL A 147 -12.15 -4.05 4.21
C VAL A 147 -13.43 -3.23 4.17
N THR A 148 -13.88 -2.78 5.34
CA THR A 148 -15.10 -1.97 5.52
C THR A 148 -14.76 -0.51 5.82
N GLU A 149 -15.76 0.35 5.99
CA GLU A 149 -15.62 1.79 6.29
C GLU A 149 -14.84 2.57 5.20
N LEU A 150 -15.04 2.22 3.93
CA LEU A 150 -14.31 2.77 2.79
C LEU A 150 -14.59 4.25 2.48
N LYS A 151 -15.55 4.88 3.18
CA LYS A 151 -15.86 6.32 3.02
C LYS A 151 -14.63 7.24 3.15
N HIS A 152 -13.62 6.81 3.92
CA HIS A 152 -12.36 7.54 4.06
C HIS A 152 -11.46 7.37 2.84
N LEU A 153 -11.42 6.18 2.27
CA LEU A 153 -10.67 5.87 1.05
C LEU A 153 -11.19 6.69 -0.14
N ASP A 154 -12.51 6.70 -0.32
CA ASP A 154 -13.20 7.37 -1.44
C ASP A 154 -12.99 8.89 -1.49
N ARG A 155 -12.66 9.51 -0.36
CA ARG A 155 -12.36 10.94 -0.30
C ARG A 155 -10.97 11.31 -0.81
N GLY A 156 -10.04 10.38 -0.81
CA GLY A 156 -8.64 10.65 -1.13
C GLY A 156 -8.07 9.86 -2.30
N TYR A 157 -8.72 8.77 -2.69
CA TYR A 157 -8.33 7.95 -3.82
C TYR A 157 -9.46 7.84 -4.83
N VAL A 158 -9.17 8.16 -6.08
CA VAL A 158 -10.10 7.93 -7.18
C VAL A 158 -9.92 6.51 -7.66
N ASP A 159 -10.99 5.71 -7.61
CA ASP A 159 -11.07 4.33 -8.10
C ASP A 159 -9.87 3.45 -7.68
N PHE A 160 -9.65 3.36 -6.37
CA PHE A 160 -8.52 2.61 -5.83
C PHE A 160 -8.57 1.11 -6.18
N ALA A 161 -9.75 0.50 -6.08
CA ALA A 161 -9.94 -0.91 -6.39
C ALA A 161 -9.75 -1.19 -7.88
N GLY A 162 -10.36 -0.39 -8.77
CA GLY A 162 -10.22 -0.54 -10.20
C GLY A 162 -8.78 -0.38 -10.69
N LYS A 163 -8.03 0.58 -10.13
CA LYS A 163 -6.61 0.75 -10.45
C LYS A 163 -5.77 -0.45 -10.03
N LEU A 164 -6.03 -1.05 -8.86
CA LEU A 164 -5.35 -2.25 -8.43
C LEU A 164 -5.74 -3.47 -9.28
N ALA A 165 -7.02 -3.61 -9.62
CA ALA A 165 -7.50 -4.67 -10.51
C ALA A 165 -6.86 -4.56 -11.91
N ALA A 166 -6.74 -3.36 -12.46
CA ALA A 166 -6.05 -3.10 -13.73
C ALA A 166 -4.56 -3.49 -13.69
N LEU A 167 -3.94 -3.46 -12.51
CA LEU A 167 -2.57 -3.95 -12.29
C LEU A 167 -2.50 -5.46 -12.01
N GLY A 168 -3.63 -6.18 -12.07
CA GLY A 168 -3.70 -7.63 -11.90
C GLY A 168 -4.00 -8.09 -10.47
N ALA A 169 -4.43 -7.20 -9.58
CA ALA A 169 -4.89 -7.60 -8.25
C ALA A 169 -6.26 -8.30 -8.33
N ASP A 170 -6.42 -9.37 -7.56
CA ASP A 170 -7.72 -10.01 -7.33
C ASP A 170 -8.46 -9.22 -6.24
N ILE A 171 -9.21 -8.23 -6.65
CA ILE A 171 -9.90 -7.29 -5.77
C ILE A 171 -11.22 -6.86 -6.42
N GLU A 172 -12.27 -6.81 -5.61
CA GLU A 172 -13.59 -6.37 -6.01
C GLU A 172 -14.13 -5.35 -5.01
N ARG A 173 -14.96 -4.44 -5.49
CA ARG A 173 -15.74 -3.58 -4.64
C ARG A 173 -17.17 -4.10 -4.56
N VAL A 174 -17.65 -4.30 -3.36
CA VAL A 174 -19.03 -4.75 -3.11
C VAL A 174 -19.80 -3.72 -2.31
N ASP A 175 -21.13 -3.72 -2.47
CA ASP A 175 -22.04 -2.91 -1.66
C ASP A 175 -22.29 -3.55 -0.27
N GLU A 176 -23.20 -2.97 0.50
CA GLU A 176 -23.58 -3.47 1.82
C GLU A 176 -24.29 -4.86 1.78
N HIS A 177 -24.81 -5.26 0.62
CA HIS A 177 -25.46 -6.56 0.40
C HIS A 177 -24.49 -7.61 -0.12
N GLY A 178 -23.26 -7.21 -0.47
CA GLY A 178 -22.25 -8.10 -1.04
C GLY A 178 -22.32 -8.23 -2.56
N ASP A 179 -23.15 -7.42 -3.22
CA ASP A 179 -23.21 -7.37 -4.67
C ASP A 179 -22.06 -6.53 -5.23
N ILE A 180 -21.45 -6.99 -6.33
CA ILE A 180 -20.34 -6.29 -6.97
C ILE A 180 -20.84 -4.95 -7.50
N VAL A 181 -20.23 -3.86 -7.05
CA VAL A 181 -20.47 -2.53 -7.60
C VAL A 181 -19.60 -2.39 -8.84
N GLU A 182 -20.22 -2.16 -10.01
CA GLU A 182 -19.49 -1.90 -11.24
C GLU A 182 -18.49 -0.75 -11.03
N VAL A 183 -17.22 -1.05 -11.18
CA VAL A 183 -16.17 -0.06 -11.19
C VAL A 183 -16.14 0.51 -12.61
N PHE A 184 -16.68 1.69 -12.82
CA PHE A 184 -16.51 2.42 -14.08
C PHE A 184 -15.06 2.86 -14.17
N VAL A 185 -14.24 2.10 -14.89
CA VAL A 185 -12.96 2.59 -15.39
C VAL A 185 -13.33 3.59 -16.49
N GLN A 186 -13.31 4.88 -16.20
CA GLN A 186 -13.24 5.88 -17.26
C GLN A 186 -11.87 5.72 -17.92
N VAL A 187 -11.81 4.97 -19.00
CA VAL A 187 -10.71 5.05 -19.94
C VAL A 187 -10.98 6.39 -20.66
N ASP A 188 -10.10 7.37 -20.45
CA ASP A 188 -10.13 8.60 -21.23
C ASP A 188 -9.95 8.22 -22.71
N ASP A 189 -11.00 8.38 -23.50
CA ASP A 189 -11.07 8.03 -24.93
C ASP A 189 -10.20 8.93 -25.84
N GLU A 190 -9.30 9.73 -25.30
CA GLU A 190 -8.47 10.61 -26.14
C GLU A 190 -7.32 9.89 -26.85
N GLU A 191 -6.86 8.74 -26.40
CA GLU A 191 -5.79 7.98 -27.11
C GLU A 191 -6.27 7.03 -28.21
N THR A 192 -7.56 6.66 -28.23
CA THR A 192 -8.09 5.75 -29.25
C THR A 192 -8.38 6.42 -30.58
N SER A 193 -8.55 7.75 -30.60
CA SER A 193 -8.84 8.47 -31.85
C SER A 193 -7.61 8.70 -32.74
N GLU A 194 -6.40 8.72 -32.19
CA GLU A 194 -5.17 8.85 -32.98
C GLU A 194 -4.69 7.57 -33.65
N LEU A 195 -5.04 6.40 -33.08
CA LEU A 195 -4.64 5.11 -33.66
C LEU A 195 -5.52 4.68 -34.86
N THR A 196 -6.78 5.11 -34.89
CA THR A 196 -7.69 4.81 -36.01
C THR A 196 -7.48 5.70 -37.22
N SER A 197 -6.90 6.90 -37.05
CA SER A 197 -6.62 7.80 -38.16
C SER A 197 -5.31 7.48 -38.94
N LYS A 198 -4.49 6.58 -38.42
CA LYS A 198 -3.22 6.13 -39.07
C LYS A 198 -3.32 4.80 -39.80
N LEU A 199 -4.51 4.20 -39.84
CA LEU A 199 -4.78 2.90 -40.51
C LEU A 199 -5.85 2.98 -41.60
N SER A 200 -6.21 4.18 -42.05
CA SER A 200 -7.06 4.40 -43.24
C SER A 200 -6.32 5.08 -44.38
#